data_946d3d234a612e48dcbc97cceda3c0cc
#
_entry.id   946d3d234a612e48dcbc97cceda3c0cc
#
_cell.length_a   1.000
_cell.length_b   1.000
_cell.length_c   1.000
_cell.angle_alpha   90.00
_cell.angle_beta   90.00
_cell.angle_gamma   90.00
#
_symmetry.space_group_name_H-M   'P 1'
#
loop_
_entity.id
_entity.type
_entity.pdbx_description
1 polymer ?
#
loop_
_entity_poly.entity_id
_entity_poly.type
_entity_poly.pdbx_seq_one_letter_code
_entity_poly.pdbx_strand_id
1 'polypeptide(L)'
;MTLLDAYALIAFVVGGPAAPAVRGLLRAGGTAVATANLAEVLDVTERVHGITIARTLDVIEPLLSGVLTTIPLDTARAVRAAEIRARHYHRSSRPLSLADAVLVASASAGDRIATADPDVLAVVEAEGLAAVALAGQG
;
A
#
# COMPACT_ATOMS: atom_id res chain seq x y z
N MET A 1 -9.32 5.93 -7.73
CA MET A 1 -7.84 5.67 -7.71
C MET A 1 -7.56 4.23 -7.31
N THR A 2 -6.38 3.74 -7.63
CA THR A 2 -5.89 2.47 -7.11
C THR A 2 -4.77 2.77 -6.10
N LEU A 3 -5.00 2.42 -4.84
CA LEU A 3 -4.01 2.61 -3.78
C LEU A 3 -3.09 1.40 -3.74
N LEU A 4 -1.79 1.66 -3.81
CA LEU A 4 -0.76 0.62 -3.75
C LEU A 4 -0.29 0.46 -2.30
N ASP A 5 -0.26 -0.79 -1.81
CA ASP A 5 0.34 -1.04 -0.50
C ASP A 5 1.88 -0.98 -0.58
N ALA A 6 2.53 -1.07 0.56
CA ALA A 6 3.99 -1.02 0.59
C ALA A 6 4.62 -2.18 -0.19
N TYR A 7 4.05 -3.39 -0.10
CA TYR A 7 4.52 -4.55 -0.84
C TYR A 7 4.54 -4.30 -2.35
N ALA A 8 3.49 -3.66 -2.89
CA ALA A 8 3.40 -3.36 -4.31
C ALA A 8 4.56 -2.47 -4.78
N LEU A 9 4.82 -1.38 -4.07
CA LEU A 9 5.91 -0.47 -4.42
C LEU A 9 7.28 -1.08 -4.17
N ILE A 10 7.44 -1.86 -3.10
CA ILE A 10 8.68 -2.60 -2.86
C ILE A 10 8.95 -3.56 -4.03
N ALA A 11 7.95 -4.33 -4.46
CA ALA A 11 8.08 -5.23 -5.61
C ALA A 11 8.47 -4.47 -6.88
N PHE A 12 7.91 -3.29 -7.09
CA PHE A 12 8.29 -2.42 -8.22
C PHE A 12 9.76 -2.02 -8.16
N VAL A 13 10.26 -1.64 -6.99
CA VAL A 13 11.64 -1.19 -6.80
C VAL A 13 12.63 -2.35 -6.92
N VAL A 14 12.33 -3.50 -6.28
CA VAL A 14 13.29 -4.62 -6.20
C VAL A 14 13.06 -5.71 -7.26
N GLY A 15 11.94 -5.69 -7.99
CA GLY A 15 11.66 -6.66 -9.04
C GLY A 15 11.03 -7.95 -8.56
N GLY A 16 10.12 -7.91 -7.60
CA GLY A 16 9.41 -9.10 -7.11
C GLY A 16 8.33 -9.61 -8.06
N PRO A 17 7.64 -10.72 -7.70
CA PRO A 17 6.62 -11.35 -8.56
C PRO A 17 5.47 -10.42 -8.96
N ALA A 18 5.11 -9.47 -8.11
CA ALA A 18 4.05 -8.51 -8.40
C ALA A 18 4.50 -7.35 -9.30
N ALA A 19 5.79 -7.21 -9.57
CA ALA A 19 6.33 -6.06 -10.32
C ALA A 19 5.66 -5.84 -11.69
N PRO A 20 5.41 -6.86 -12.54
CA PRO A 20 4.74 -6.64 -13.82
C PRO A 20 3.33 -6.06 -13.66
N ALA A 21 2.55 -6.56 -12.71
CA ALA A 21 1.20 -6.07 -12.44
C ALA A 21 1.23 -4.63 -11.93
N VAL A 22 2.16 -4.31 -11.02
CA VAL A 22 2.31 -2.95 -10.48
C VAL A 22 2.73 -1.98 -11.59
N ARG A 23 3.65 -2.37 -12.47
CA ARG A 23 4.00 -1.54 -13.63
C ARG A 23 2.79 -1.25 -14.51
N GLY A 24 1.93 -2.23 -14.72
CA GLY A 24 0.68 -2.06 -15.48
C GLY A 24 -0.26 -1.05 -14.81
N LEU A 25 -0.42 -1.13 -13.50
CA LEU A 25 -1.24 -0.18 -12.74
C LEU A 25 -0.69 1.25 -12.84
N LEU A 26 0.63 1.41 -12.70
CA LEU A 26 1.28 2.72 -12.82
C LEU A 26 1.14 3.30 -14.23
N ARG A 27 1.27 2.48 -15.28
CA ARG A 27 1.06 2.92 -16.66
C ARG A 27 -0.38 3.36 -16.92
N ALA A 28 -1.33 2.67 -16.33
CA ALA A 28 -2.74 3.04 -16.46
C ALA A 28 -3.07 4.38 -15.78
N GLY A 29 -2.25 4.79 -14.82
CA GLY A 29 -2.45 6.03 -14.08
C GLY A 29 -3.51 5.92 -12.99
N GLY A 30 -3.77 7.02 -12.30
CA GLY A 30 -4.75 7.04 -11.21
C GLY A 30 -4.34 6.20 -10.01
N THR A 31 -3.04 6.06 -9.76
CA THR A 31 -2.51 5.35 -8.61
C THR A 31 -2.18 6.31 -7.46
N ALA A 32 -2.23 5.77 -6.25
CA ALA A 32 -1.92 6.53 -5.04
C ALA A 32 -1.19 5.66 -4.02
N VAL A 33 -0.49 6.30 -3.10
CA VAL A 33 0.13 5.66 -1.95
C VAL A 33 -0.13 6.50 -0.70
N ALA A 34 -0.55 5.86 0.38
CA ALA A 34 -0.65 6.52 1.68
C ALA A 34 0.76 6.82 2.20
N THR A 35 0.95 7.99 2.82
CA THR A 35 2.27 8.43 3.27
C THR A 35 2.89 7.46 4.31
N ALA A 36 2.07 6.83 5.14
CA ALA A 36 2.55 5.80 6.07
C ALA A 36 3.12 4.58 5.32
N ASN A 37 2.50 4.17 4.22
CA ASN A 37 3.00 3.08 3.39
C ASN A 37 4.25 3.48 2.61
N LEU A 38 4.35 4.73 2.18
CA LEU A 38 5.57 5.25 1.57
C LEU A 38 6.75 5.19 2.55
N ALA A 39 6.53 5.57 3.81
CA ALA A 39 7.55 5.44 4.84
C ALA A 39 8.01 3.97 5.02
N GLU A 40 7.06 3.04 4.99
CA GLU A 40 7.36 1.61 5.05
C GLU A 40 8.18 1.14 3.85
N VAL A 41 7.85 1.61 2.64
CA VAL A 41 8.65 1.30 1.43
C VAL A 41 10.10 1.71 1.63
N LEU A 42 10.33 2.93 2.06
CA LEU A 42 11.68 3.47 2.27
C LEU A 42 12.44 2.71 3.35
N ASP A 43 11.77 2.39 4.45
CA ASP A 43 12.36 1.61 5.55
C ASP A 43 12.73 0.19 5.11
N VAL A 44 11.81 -0.53 4.48
CA VAL A 44 12.01 -1.93 4.12
C VAL A 44 13.03 -2.08 3.00
N THR A 45 13.01 -1.22 1.98
CA THR A 45 14.00 -1.30 0.89
C THR A 45 15.41 -1.07 1.42
N GLU A 46 15.59 -0.20 2.39
CA GLU A 46 16.92 0.00 3.00
C GLU A 46 17.28 -1.12 3.97
N ARG A 47 16.42 -1.39 4.94
CA ARG A 47 16.72 -2.31 6.04
C ARG A 47 16.80 -3.78 5.60
N VAL A 48 15.93 -4.19 4.67
CA VAL A 48 15.84 -5.59 4.23
C VAL A 48 16.57 -5.83 2.92
N HIS A 49 16.48 -4.90 1.97
CA HIS A 49 17.03 -5.11 0.62
C HIS A 49 18.37 -4.39 0.38
N GLY A 50 18.84 -3.59 1.34
CA GLY A 50 20.12 -2.89 1.21
C GLY A 50 20.14 -1.77 0.17
N ILE A 51 18.99 -1.29 -0.26
CA ILE A 51 18.87 -0.17 -1.18
C ILE A 51 18.65 1.09 -0.36
N THR A 52 19.55 2.06 -0.48
CA THR A 52 19.47 3.29 0.31
C THR A 52 18.16 4.04 0.05
N ILE A 53 17.70 4.79 1.06
CA ILE A 53 16.52 5.66 0.91
C ILE A 53 16.68 6.58 -0.29
N ALA A 54 17.87 7.19 -0.47
CA ALA A 54 18.13 8.08 -1.59
C ALA A 54 17.94 7.39 -2.95
N ARG A 55 18.41 6.16 -3.10
CA ARG A 55 18.25 5.39 -4.35
C ARG A 55 16.82 4.99 -4.59
N THR A 56 16.09 4.60 -3.56
CA THR A 56 14.65 4.29 -3.68
C THR A 56 13.87 5.54 -4.08
N LEU A 57 14.20 6.70 -3.51
CA LEU A 57 13.59 7.97 -3.90
C LEU A 57 13.88 8.33 -5.35
N ASP A 58 15.07 8.04 -5.87
CA ASP A 58 15.39 8.28 -7.29
C ASP A 58 14.43 7.51 -8.22
N VAL A 59 13.94 6.36 -7.79
CA VAL A 59 12.94 5.57 -8.54
C VAL A 59 11.52 6.11 -8.35
N ILE A 60 11.16 6.49 -7.13
CA ILE A 60 9.78 6.82 -6.78
C ILE A 60 9.43 8.29 -7.07
N GLU A 61 10.35 9.23 -6.87
CA GLU A 61 10.07 10.67 -7.09
C GLU A 61 9.53 10.98 -8.48
N PRO A 62 10.06 10.40 -9.57
CA PRO A 62 9.47 10.64 -10.89
C PRO A 62 8.01 10.20 -11.00
N LEU A 63 7.60 9.16 -10.24
CA LEU A 63 6.21 8.71 -10.19
C LEU A 63 5.34 9.71 -9.42
N LEU A 64 5.87 10.30 -8.35
CA LEU A 64 5.15 11.25 -7.50
C LEU A 64 4.82 12.55 -8.22
N SER A 65 5.59 12.92 -9.23
CA SER A 65 5.29 14.10 -10.05
C SER A 65 4.33 13.84 -11.22
N GLY A 66 3.80 12.61 -11.31
CA GLY A 66 2.93 12.22 -12.44
C GLY A 66 1.82 11.27 -12.00
N VAL A 67 2.08 9.97 -12.09
CA VAL A 67 1.04 8.94 -11.99
C VAL A 67 0.71 8.50 -10.56
N LEU A 68 1.57 8.78 -9.58
CA LEU A 68 1.42 8.33 -8.21
C LEU A 68 1.16 9.51 -7.27
N THR A 69 -0.06 9.57 -6.72
CA THR A 69 -0.45 10.61 -5.76
C THR A 69 -0.18 10.13 -4.34
N THR A 70 0.33 11.00 -3.48
CA THR A 70 0.43 10.69 -2.04
C THR A 70 -0.87 11.08 -1.33
N ILE A 71 -1.31 10.21 -0.41
CA ILE A 71 -2.47 10.49 0.45
C ILE A 71 -1.95 10.69 1.87
N PRO A 72 -2.01 11.91 2.42
CA PRO A 72 -1.46 12.19 3.74
C PRO A 72 -2.28 11.54 4.85
N LEU A 73 -1.60 11.11 5.90
CA LEU A 73 -2.23 10.66 7.13
C LEU A 73 -2.64 11.88 7.96
N ASP A 74 -3.82 12.40 7.67
CA ASP A 74 -4.42 13.48 8.44
C ASP A 74 -5.19 12.93 9.65
N THR A 75 -5.75 13.83 10.48
CA THR A 75 -6.48 13.43 11.69
C THR A 75 -7.68 12.54 11.38
N ALA A 76 -8.46 12.86 10.36
CA ALA A 76 -9.63 12.07 10.00
C ALA A 76 -9.26 10.65 9.59
N ARG A 77 -8.21 10.50 8.78
CA ARG A 77 -7.71 9.18 8.36
C ARG A 77 -7.08 8.42 9.52
N ALA A 78 -6.40 9.11 10.44
CA ALA A 78 -5.86 8.49 11.64
C ALA A 78 -6.96 7.88 12.51
N VAL A 79 -8.05 8.59 12.70
CA VAL A 79 -9.22 8.09 13.46
C VAL A 79 -9.82 6.87 12.74
N ARG A 80 -10.06 6.97 11.43
CA ARG A 80 -10.58 5.84 10.65
C ARG A 80 -9.68 4.61 10.70
N ALA A 81 -8.37 4.81 10.61
CA ALA A 81 -7.41 3.70 10.72
C ALA A 81 -7.52 2.99 12.06
N ALA A 82 -7.62 3.73 13.16
CA ALA A 82 -7.79 3.16 14.49
C ALA A 82 -9.12 2.39 14.60
N GLU A 83 -10.20 2.92 14.06
CA GLU A 83 -11.51 2.26 14.05
C GLU A 83 -11.49 0.97 13.23
N ILE A 84 -10.88 0.98 12.05
CA ILE A 84 -10.71 -0.20 11.19
C ILE A 84 -9.92 -1.27 11.92
N ARG A 85 -8.81 -0.88 12.54
CA ARG A 85 -7.99 -1.83 13.28
C ARG A 85 -8.75 -2.40 14.50
N ALA A 86 -9.51 -1.57 15.21
CA ALA A 86 -10.33 -2.03 16.33
C ALA A 86 -11.38 -3.06 15.92
N ARG A 87 -11.97 -2.91 14.74
CA ARG A 87 -12.97 -3.86 14.22
C ARG A 87 -12.36 -5.17 13.72
N HIS A 88 -11.18 -5.11 13.12
CA HIS A 88 -10.66 -6.22 12.31
C HIS A 88 -9.42 -6.89 12.88
N TYR A 89 -8.68 -6.23 13.77
CA TYR A 89 -7.46 -6.79 14.33
C TYR A 89 -7.76 -8.00 15.21
N HIS A 90 -7.00 -9.08 14.97
CA HIS A 90 -6.94 -10.20 15.90
C HIS A 90 -5.50 -10.74 15.90
N ARG A 91 -4.91 -10.86 17.09
CA ARG A 91 -3.50 -11.18 17.28
C ARG A 91 -3.03 -12.44 16.56
N SER A 92 -3.87 -13.49 16.49
CA SER A 92 -3.50 -14.76 15.88
C SER A 92 -4.17 -15.01 14.52
N SER A 93 -5.42 -14.61 14.34
CA SER A 93 -6.19 -14.91 13.12
C SER A 93 -6.14 -13.79 12.08
N ARG A 94 -5.89 -12.55 12.49
CA ARG A 94 -5.77 -11.40 11.58
C ARG A 94 -4.90 -10.32 12.21
N PRO A 95 -3.57 -10.47 12.19
CA PRO A 95 -2.65 -9.51 12.80
C PRO A 95 -2.47 -8.27 11.89
N LEU A 96 -3.56 -7.56 11.62
CA LEU A 96 -3.55 -6.37 10.78
C LEU A 96 -2.64 -5.30 11.37
N SER A 97 -1.62 -4.87 10.62
CA SER A 97 -0.71 -3.80 11.06
C SER A 97 -1.42 -2.44 11.03
N LEU A 98 -0.88 -1.48 11.79
CA LEU A 98 -1.40 -0.12 11.77
C LEU A 98 -1.21 0.52 10.38
N ALA A 99 -0.09 0.23 9.71
CA ALA A 99 0.14 0.73 8.35
C ALA A 99 -0.89 0.18 7.36
N ASP A 100 -1.30 -1.09 7.49
CA ASP A 100 -2.35 -1.68 6.67
C ASP A 100 -3.71 -1.05 6.96
N ALA A 101 -3.99 -0.76 8.23
CA ALA A 101 -5.21 -0.04 8.61
C ALA A 101 -5.24 1.38 8.01
N VAL A 102 -4.10 2.07 7.98
CA VAL A 102 -3.97 3.38 7.33
C VAL A 102 -4.22 3.27 5.83
N LEU A 103 -3.70 2.22 5.19
CA LEU A 103 -3.95 1.96 3.77
C LEU A 103 -5.45 1.89 3.48
N VAL A 104 -6.18 1.07 4.23
CA VAL A 104 -7.63 0.89 4.06
C VAL A 104 -8.38 2.20 4.37
N ALA A 105 -7.98 2.89 5.43
CA ALA A 105 -8.58 4.18 5.82
C ALA A 105 -8.35 5.29 4.79
N SER A 106 -7.33 5.17 3.96
CA SER A 106 -6.98 6.15 2.93
C SER A 106 -7.81 6.02 1.66
N ALA A 107 -8.51 4.90 1.48
CA ALA A 107 -9.38 4.68 0.33
C ALA A 107 -10.74 5.33 0.52
N SER A 108 -11.27 5.88 -0.56
CA SER A 108 -12.63 6.43 -0.65
C SER A 108 -13.52 5.51 -1.47
N ALA A 109 -14.83 5.76 -1.46
CA ALA A 109 -15.76 5.01 -2.30
C ALA A 109 -15.34 5.08 -3.77
N GLY A 110 -15.31 3.92 -4.44
CA GLY A 110 -14.87 3.80 -5.83
C GLY A 110 -13.37 3.54 -5.99
N ASP A 111 -12.59 3.69 -4.95
CA ASP A 111 -11.16 3.34 -4.99
C ASP A 111 -10.95 1.83 -4.90
N ARG A 112 -9.79 1.37 -5.40
CA ARG A 112 -9.35 -0.01 -5.26
C ARG A 112 -8.05 -0.04 -4.46
N ILE A 113 -7.82 -1.13 -3.75
CA ILE A 113 -6.57 -1.36 -3.01
C ILE A 113 -5.85 -2.54 -3.64
N ALA A 114 -4.62 -2.31 -4.08
CA ALA A 114 -3.76 -3.34 -4.65
C ALA A 114 -2.85 -3.90 -3.56
N THR A 115 -2.99 -5.18 -3.26
CA THR A 115 -2.27 -5.87 -2.19
C THR A 115 -2.15 -7.36 -2.48
N ALA A 116 -1.14 -8.00 -1.91
CA ALA A 116 -0.98 -9.45 -1.93
C ALA A 116 -1.34 -10.08 -0.57
N ASP A 117 -1.59 -9.27 0.46
CA ASP A 117 -1.83 -9.75 1.83
C ASP A 117 -3.27 -10.24 1.98
N PRO A 118 -3.48 -11.55 2.31
CA PRO A 118 -4.84 -12.08 2.50
C PRO A 118 -5.63 -11.38 3.61
N ASP A 119 -4.97 -10.91 4.67
CA ASP A 119 -5.63 -10.21 5.76
C ASP A 119 -6.13 -8.84 5.29
N VAL A 120 -5.34 -8.13 4.51
CA VAL A 120 -5.76 -6.85 3.92
C VAL A 120 -6.91 -7.07 2.93
N LEU A 121 -6.83 -8.09 2.07
CA LEU A 121 -7.90 -8.42 1.14
C LEU A 121 -9.23 -8.67 1.87
N ALA A 122 -9.19 -9.42 2.97
CA ALA A 122 -10.38 -9.70 3.77
C ALA A 122 -10.96 -8.43 4.41
N VAL A 123 -10.12 -7.53 4.90
CA VAL A 123 -10.58 -6.25 5.48
C VAL A 123 -11.17 -5.34 4.42
N VAL A 124 -10.53 -5.25 3.24
CA VAL A 124 -11.03 -4.47 2.10
C VAL A 124 -12.43 -4.93 1.72
N GLU A 125 -12.66 -6.22 1.62
CA GLU A 125 -13.98 -6.79 1.34
C GLU A 125 -14.99 -6.44 2.43
N ALA A 126 -14.61 -6.63 3.70
CA ALA A 126 -15.49 -6.34 4.84
C ALA A 126 -15.87 -4.86 4.93
N GLU A 127 -14.99 -3.95 4.51
CA GLU A 127 -15.25 -2.51 4.47
C GLU A 127 -15.99 -2.07 3.20
N GLY A 128 -16.36 -3.00 2.32
CA GLY A 128 -17.11 -2.68 1.10
C GLY A 128 -16.29 -2.00 0.00
N LEU A 129 -14.97 -2.15 0.04
CA LEU A 129 -14.07 -1.59 -0.96
C LEU A 129 -13.68 -2.62 -2.01
N ALA A 130 -13.17 -2.17 -3.15
CA ALA A 130 -12.68 -3.04 -4.19
C ALA A 130 -11.18 -3.33 -4.01
N ALA A 131 -10.73 -4.48 -4.49
CA ALA A 131 -9.34 -4.90 -4.39
C ALA A 131 -8.78 -5.33 -5.74
N VAL A 132 -7.47 -5.16 -5.90
CA VAL A 132 -6.66 -5.81 -6.93
C VAL A 132 -5.71 -6.76 -6.20
N ALA A 133 -5.94 -8.07 -6.35
CA ALA A 133 -5.09 -9.07 -5.73
C ALA A 133 -3.78 -9.20 -6.51
N LEU A 134 -2.66 -8.99 -5.82
CA LEU A 134 -1.33 -9.09 -6.41
C LEU A 134 -0.72 -10.47 -6.11
N ALA A 135 0.23 -10.89 -6.95
CA ALA A 135 0.99 -12.09 -6.70
C ALA A 135 1.83 -11.93 -5.43
N GLY A 136 1.70 -12.86 -4.50
CA GLY A 136 2.50 -12.91 -3.29
C GLY A 136 3.90 -13.46 -3.56
N GLN A 137 4.77 -13.35 -2.56
CA GLN A 137 6.06 -14.06 -2.59
C GLN A 137 5.79 -15.54 -2.41
N GLY A 138 6.25 -16.31 -3.37
CA GLY A 138 6.10 -17.78 -3.38
C GLY A 138 6.88 -18.48 -2.29
#